data_0b482478451613d5a103f480b6040525
#
_entry.id   0b482478451613d5a103f480b6040525
#
_cell.length_a   1.000
_cell.length_b   1.000
_cell.length_c   1.000
_cell.angle_alpha   90.00
_cell.angle_beta   90.00
_cell.angle_gamma   90.00
#
_symmetry.space_group_name_H-M   'P 1'
#
loop_
_entity.id
_entity.type
_entity.pdbx_description
1 polymer ?
#
loop_
_entity_poly.entity_id
_entity_poly.type
_entity_poly.pdbx_seq_one_letter_code
_entity_poly.pdbx_strand_id
1 'polypeptide(L)'
;MAYQKLQAYRALDVIPSNTIDIPNPAMLSVSSNTTSNAPGKLIDTSQDFTTNGVKIGDIVYEGVNVGTVIAIDSATQLSVGMAVTSPAAYTIYNASDAPNNGCVLYSGAAQDIEVLTVGGDRVIFKGIQAGSFIPVQVLRVAVKGSPTDIIALW
;
A
#
# COMPACT_ATOMS: atom_id res chain seq x y z
N MET A 1 -3.22 29.74 17.29
CA MET A 1 -3.60 28.42 16.76
C MET A 1 -3.09 28.30 15.34
N ALA A 2 -2.24 27.35 15.07
CA ALA A 2 -1.83 27.07 13.71
C ALA A 2 -3.01 26.40 12.99
N TYR A 3 -3.54 27.03 11.97
CA TYR A 3 -4.41 26.36 11.03
C TYR A 3 -3.55 25.32 10.31
N GLN A 4 -3.63 24.06 10.70
CA GLN A 4 -3.13 22.99 9.86
C GLN A 4 -3.89 23.06 8.54
N LYS A 5 -3.17 23.32 7.46
CA LYS A 5 -3.73 23.19 6.11
C LYS A 5 -4.22 21.76 5.96
N LEU A 6 -5.53 21.56 5.89
CA LEU A 6 -6.17 20.31 5.53
C LEU A 6 -6.00 20.04 4.02
N GLN A 7 -4.80 20.26 3.49
CA GLN A 7 -4.47 19.98 2.10
C GLN A 7 -3.50 18.81 2.09
N ALA A 8 -4.00 17.69 1.58
CA ALA A 8 -3.15 16.55 1.29
C ALA A 8 -2.04 16.97 0.31
N TYR A 9 -0.81 16.58 0.60
CA TYR A 9 0.34 16.82 -0.28
C TYR A 9 0.87 15.52 -0.88
N ARG A 10 0.35 14.38 -0.44
CA ARG A 10 0.64 13.06 -0.98
C ARG A 10 -0.64 12.28 -1.19
N ALA A 11 -0.64 11.48 -2.25
CA ALA A 11 -1.73 10.59 -2.61
C ALA A 11 -1.16 9.24 -3.02
N LEU A 12 -1.88 8.17 -2.71
CA LEU A 12 -1.54 6.81 -3.10
C LEU A 12 -2.83 6.05 -3.43
N ASP A 13 -2.83 5.31 -4.53
CA ASP A 13 -3.90 4.36 -4.82
C ASP A 13 -3.94 3.27 -3.76
N VAL A 14 -5.11 2.99 -3.23
CA VAL A 14 -5.29 1.99 -2.19
C VAL A 14 -5.52 0.62 -2.82
N ILE A 15 -4.69 -0.34 -2.45
CA ILE A 15 -4.95 -1.76 -2.73
C ILE A 15 -5.59 -2.36 -1.47
N PRO A 16 -6.88 -2.76 -1.50
CA PRO A 16 -7.54 -3.33 -0.35
C PRO A 16 -6.86 -4.61 0.13
N SER A 17 -6.72 -4.75 1.44
CA SER A 17 -6.14 -5.93 2.07
C SER A 17 -6.78 -6.16 3.44
N ASN A 18 -6.92 -7.42 3.86
CA ASN A 18 -7.39 -7.75 5.21
C ASN A 18 -6.27 -7.75 6.25
N THR A 19 -5.02 -7.74 5.81
CA THR A 19 -3.84 -7.95 6.68
C THR A 19 -2.75 -6.90 6.52
N ILE A 20 -2.68 -6.22 5.37
CA ILE A 20 -1.62 -5.27 5.05
C ILE A 20 -2.18 -3.85 5.11
N ASP A 21 -1.53 -2.99 5.88
CA ASP A 21 -1.91 -1.59 5.99
C ASP A 21 -1.52 -0.80 4.73
N ILE A 22 -2.20 0.32 4.49
CA ILE A 22 -1.82 1.26 3.45
C ILE A 22 -0.41 1.77 3.78
N PRO A 23 0.57 1.69 2.86
CA PRO A 23 1.92 2.14 3.15
C PRO A 23 2.01 3.66 3.28
N ASN A 24 3.03 4.13 3.98
CA ASN A 24 3.39 5.54 4.01
C ASN A 24 4.08 5.92 2.68
N PRO A 25 3.50 6.77 1.83
CA PRO A 25 4.05 7.09 0.52
C PRO A 25 5.36 7.90 0.59
N ALA A 26 5.68 8.48 1.75
CA ALA A 26 6.95 9.16 1.97
C ALA A 26 8.13 8.19 2.11
N MET A 27 7.86 6.90 2.32
CA MET A 27 8.85 5.88 2.62
C MET A 27 9.06 4.91 1.44
N LEU A 28 8.96 5.41 0.23
CA LEU A 28 9.27 4.66 -0.98
C LEU A 28 10.77 4.30 -0.98
N SER A 29 11.09 3.00 -1.04
CA SER A 29 12.46 2.49 -1.10
C SER A 29 12.88 2.17 -2.53
N VAL A 30 12.00 1.50 -3.29
CA VAL A 30 12.28 1.05 -4.66
C VAL A 30 11.07 1.28 -5.54
N SER A 31 11.31 1.73 -6.77
CA SER A 31 10.32 1.76 -7.86
C SER A 31 11.02 1.32 -9.13
N SER A 32 10.62 0.18 -9.68
CA SER A 32 11.28 -0.45 -10.83
C SER A 32 10.34 -1.43 -11.54
N ASN A 33 10.91 -2.25 -12.42
CA ASN A 33 10.21 -3.34 -13.10
C ASN A 33 10.89 -4.68 -12.81
N THR A 34 10.10 -5.72 -12.63
CA THR A 34 10.62 -7.08 -12.50
C THR A 34 11.32 -7.50 -13.80
N THR A 35 12.48 -8.13 -13.68
CA THR A 35 13.25 -8.68 -14.83
C THR A 35 12.96 -10.15 -15.06
N SER A 36 12.46 -10.85 -14.04
CA SER A 36 12.06 -12.25 -14.07
C SER A 36 11.08 -12.52 -12.94
N ASN A 37 10.42 -13.67 -12.95
CA ASN A 37 9.54 -14.11 -11.87
C ASN A 37 9.66 -15.59 -11.58
N ALA A 38 9.37 -15.95 -10.34
CA ALA A 38 9.10 -17.30 -9.88
C ALA A 38 7.98 -17.23 -8.82
N PRO A 39 7.29 -18.33 -8.49
CA PRO A 39 6.23 -18.31 -7.50
C PRO A 39 6.68 -17.68 -6.18
N GLY A 40 6.02 -16.59 -5.76
CA GLY A 40 6.34 -15.87 -4.53
C GLY A 40 7.71 -15.17 -4.52
N LYS A 41 8.31 -14.94 -5.69
CA LYS A 41 9.62 -14.27 -5.83
C LYS A 41 9.49 -13.03 -6.70
N LEU A 42 9.98 -11.91 -6.18
CA LEU A 42 10.21 -10.69 -6.93
C LEU A 42 11.69 -10.65 -7.33
N ILE A 43 11.96 -10.64 -8.63
CA ILE A 43 13.31 -10.69 -9.18
C ILE A 43 13.53 -9.47 -10.05
N ASP A 44 14.55 -8.69 -9.71
CA ASP A 44 14.99 -7.54 -10.50
C ASP A 44 16.50 -7.42 -10.47
N THR A 45 17.13 -7.82 -11.57
CA THR A 45 18.59 -7.81 -11.72
C THR A 45 19.16 -6.40 -11.92
N SER A 46 18.30 -5.39 -12.09
CA SER A 46 18.71 -3.98 -12.21
C SER A 46 18.80 -3.27 -10.87
N GLN A 47 18.32 -3.89 -9.79
CA GLN A 47 18.29 -3.33 -8.44
C GLN A 47 19.20 -4.09 -7.49
N ASP A 48 19.64 -3.42 -6.44
CA ASP A 48 20.24 -4.02 -5.25
C ASP A 48 19.37 -3.72 -4.04
N PHE A 49 18.49 -4.66 -3.69
CA PHE A 49 17.54 -4.51 -2.60
C PHE A 49 18.22 -4.28 -1.24
N THR A 50 19.41 -4.87 -1.05
CA THR A 50 20.16 -4.69 0.19
C THR A 50 20.68 -3.27 0.33
N THR A 51 21.28 -2.72 -0.73
CA THR A 51 21.77 -1.34 -0.75
C THR A 51 20.63 -0.32 -0.68
N ASN A 52 19.49 -0.66 -1.30
CA ASN A 52 18.28 0.18 -1.27
C ASN A 52 17.57 0.17 0.10
N GLY A 53 18.06 -0.61 1.06
CA GLY A 53 17.55 -0.63 2.42
C GLY A 53 16.22 -1.37 2.59
N VAL A 54 15.88 -2.27 1.65
CA VAL A 54 14.69 -3.14 1.77
C VAL A 54 14.83 -4.06 2.97
N LYS A 55 13.76 -4.23 3.74
CA LYS A 55 13.69 -5.03 4.96
C LYS A 55 12.54 -6.03 4.90
N ILE A 56 12.65 -7.07 5.71
CA ILE A 56 11.54 -8.01 5.93
C ILE A 56 10.39 -7.24 6.59
N GLY A 57 9.17 -7.41 6.04
CA GLY A 57 7.98 -6.69 6.46
C GLY A 57 7.66 -5.44 5.64
N ASP A 58 8.55 -4.99 4.76
CA ASP A 58 8.26 -3.90 3.82
C ASP A 58 7.09 -4.28 2.90
N ILE A 59 6.32 -3.27 2.49
CA ILE A 59 5.12 -3.47 1.68
C ILE A 59 5.49 -3.36 0.21
N VAL A 60 5.06 -4.34 -0.57
CA VAL A 60 5.27 -4.41 -2.03
C VAL A 60 3.94 -4.23 -2.74
N TYR A 61 3.90 -3.29 -3.67
CA TYR A 61 2.82 -3.06 -4.61
C TYR A 61 3.24 -3.48 -6.02
N GLU A 62 2.40 -4.27 -6.69
CA GLU A 62 2.54 -4.63 -8.10
C GLU A 62 1.16 -4.65 -8.74
N GLY A 63 0.82 -3.62 -9.50
CA GLY A 63 -0.50 -3.48 -10.10
C GLY A 63 -1.61 -3.47 -9.06
N VAL A 64 -2.45 -4.52 -9.06
CA VAL A 64 -3.54 -4.73 -8.09
C VAL A 64 -3.14 -5.65 -6.93
N ASN A 65 -1.91 -6.12 -6.90
CA ASN A 65 -1.40 -7.03 -5.89
C ASN A 65 -0.66 -6.25 -4.80
N VAL A 66 -0.85 -6.65 -3.56
CA VAL A 66 -0.10 -6.17 -2.41
C VAL A 66 0.38 -7.33 -1.57
N GLY A 67 1.63 -7.27 -1.15
CA GLY A 67 2.26 -8.25 -0.29
C GLY A 67 3.31 -7.62 0.61
N THR A 68 3.94 -8.44 1.41
CA THR A 68 5.09 -8.03 2.23
C THR A 68 6.33 -8.82 1.83
N VAL A 69 7.48 -8.21 2.04
CA VAL A 69 8.77 -8.90 1.95
C VAL A 69 8.86 -9.92 3.08
N ILE A 70 9.01 -11.19 2.73
CA ILE A 70 9.11 -12.31 3.70
C ILE A 70 10.58 -12.66 3.96
N ALA A 71 11.42 -12.61 2.91
CA ALA A 71 12.86 -12.83 3.03
C ALA A 71 13.61 -12.07 1.93
N ILE A 72 14.86 -11.74 2.20
CA ILE A 72 15.82 -11.22 1.23
C ILE A 72 16.70 -12.39 0.82
N ASP A 73 16.44 -12.94 -0.37
CA ASP A 73 17.15 -14.15 -0.85
C ASP A 73 18.53 -13.79 -1.42
N SER A 74 18.63 -12.64 -2.07
CA SER A 74 19.87 -12.08 -2.60
C SER A 74 19.72 -10.57 -2.83
N ALA A 75 20.77 -9.91 -3.30
CA ALA A 75 20.73 -8.50 -3.68
C ALA A 75 19.66 -8.19 -4.74
N THR A 76 19.31 -9.16 -5.60
CA THR A 76 18.40 -8.99 -6.74
C THR A 76 17.11 -9.80 -6.63
N GLN A 77 16.88 -10.49 -5.49
CA GLN A 77 15.73 -11.37 -5.32
C GLN A 77 15.16 -11.28 -3.91
N LEU A 78 13.83 -11.12 -3.84
CA LEU A 78 13.05 -11.13 -2.61
C LEU A 78 12.03 -12.27 -2.64
N SER A 79 11.77 -12.88 -1.49
CA SER A 79 10.56 -13.66 -1.24
C SER A 79 9.45 -12.72 -0.80
N VAL A 80 8.27 -12.79 -1.44
CA VAL A 80 7.15 -11.89 -1.18
C VAL A 80 5.85 -12.67 -0.98
N GLY A 81 4.96 -12.14 -0.13
CA GLY A 81 3.68 -12.75 0.22
C GLY A 81 2.56 -12.50 -0.80
N MET A 82 2.91 -12.46 -2.10
CA MET A 82 1.94 -12.25 -3.18
C MET A 82 2.39 -12.96 -4.45
N ALA A 83 1.48 -13.08 -5.42
CA ALA A 83 1.85 -13.47 -6.78
C ALA A 83 2.60 -12.32 -7.46
N VAL A 84 3.65 -12.64 -8.19
CA VAL A 84 4.48 -11.68 -8.93
C VAL A 84 4.43 -12.01 -10.40
N THR A 85 4.35 -10.98 -11.24
CA THR A 85 4.41 -11.10 -12.69
C THR A 85 5.72 -10.52 -13.23
N SER A 86 6.06 -10.82 -14.49
CA SER A 86 7.24 -10.26 -15.15
C SER A 86 7.02 -10.22 -16.67
N PRO A 87 7.35 -9.10 -17.34
CA PRO A 87 7.75 -7.82 -16.74
C PRO A 87 6.56 -7.06 -16.13
N ALA A 88 6.72 -6.51 -14.93
CA ALA A 88 5.71 -5.70 -14.27
C ALA A 88 6.34 -4.60 -13.42
N ALA A 89 5.70 -3.43 -13.39
CA ALA A 89 6.10 -2.34 -12.51
C ALA A 89 5.75 -2.69 -11.07
N TYR A 90 6.68 -2.43 -10.15
CA TYR A 90 6.47 -2.61 -8.73
C TYR A 90 7.04 -1.44 -7.93
N THR A 91 6.54 -1.28 -6.70
CA THR A 91 7.08 -0.34 -5.71
C THR A 91 7.19 -1.02 -4.36
N ILE A 92 8.22 -0.66 -3.59
CA ILE A 92 8.45 -1.16 -2.23
C ILE A 92 8.49 0.04 -1.29
N TYR A 93 7.70 -0.02 -0.22
CA TYR A 93 7.62 0.99 0.83
C TYR A 93 8.14 0.41 2.14
N ASN A 94 9.02 1.15 2.83
CA ASN A 94 9.46 0.78 4.17
C ASN A 94 8.30 0.97 5.15
N ALA A 95 7.79 -0.14 5.68
CA ALA A 95 6.69 -0.17 6.64
C ALA A 95 7.16 -0.37 8.08
N SER A 96 8.35 -0.96 8.27
CA SER A 96 8.87 -1.28 9.59
C SER A 96 9.39 -0.05 10.35
N ASP A 97 10.01 0.89 9.64
CA ASP A 97 10.60 2.09 10.26
C ASP A 97 9.62 3.28 10.31
N ALA A 98 8.70 3.36 9.36
CA ALA A 98 7.72 4.44 9.31
C ALA A 98 6.37 3.93 8.78
N PRO A 99 5.54 3.38 9.67
CA PRO A 99 4.19 2.94 9.31
C PRO A 99 3.33 4.14 8.88
N ASN A 100 2.24 3.83 8.21
CA ASN A 100 1.17 4.80 7.97
C ASN A 100 0.56 5.21 9.32
N ASN A 101 0.64 6.49 9.66
CA ASN A 101 0.05 7.05 10.89
C ASN A 101 -1.41 7.48 10.71
N GLY A 102 -2.04 7.04 9.65
CA GLY A 102 -3.40 7.37 9.26
C GLY A 102 -3.44 8.27 8.03
N CYS A 103 -4.39 8.01 7.17
CA CYS A 103 -4.71 8.80 5.98
C CYS A 103 -6.20 9.05 5.89
N VAL A 104 -6.61 10.06 5.16
CA VAL A 104 -8.00 10.30 4.76
C VAL A 104 -8.23 9.60 3.43
N LEU A 105 -9.42 9.02 3.24
CA LEU A 105 -9.74 8.34 1.98
C LEU A 105 -10.65 9.20 1.11
N TYR A 106 -10.38 9.14 -0.19
CA TYR A 106 -11.26 9.59 -1.26
C TYR A 106 -11.81 8.37 -1.99
N SER A 107 -13.11 8.32 -2.24
CA SER A 107 -13.76 7.27 -3.03
C SER A 107 -14.17 7.81 -4.40
N GLY A 108 -13.61 7.28 -5.46
CA GLY A 108 -14.00 7.60 -6.84
C GLY A 108 -15.26 6.86 -7.31
N ALA A 109 -15.69 5.83 -6.58
CA ALA A 109 -16.86 5.02 -6.91
C ALA A 109 -17.92 5.08 -5.79
N ALA A 110 -19.19 4.84 -6.14
CA ALA A 110 -20.27 4.67 -5.18
C ALA A 110 -20.23 3.23 -4.63
N GLN A 111 -19.97 3.07 -3.31
CA GLN A 111 -19.72 1.75 -2.72
C GLN A 111 -19.81 1.76 -1.18
N ASP A 112 -19.82 0.56 -0.60
CA ASP A 112 -19.57 0.36 0.83
C ASP A 112 -18.08 0.13 1.05
N ILE A 113 -17.49 0.76 2.07
CA ILE A 113 -16.06 0.65 2.37
C ILE A 113 -15.88 0.25 3.82
N GLU A 114 -15.29 -0.92 4.06
CA GLU A 114 -14.86 -1.35 5.39
C GLU A 114 -13.42 -0.90 5.64
N VAL A 115 -13.19 -0.20 6.74
CA VAL A 115 -11.88 0.32 7.12
C VAL A 115 -11.46 -0.14 8.51
N LEU A 116 -10.16 -0.18 8.73
CA LEU A 116 -9.53 -0.17 10.05
C LEU A 116 -9.01 1.23 10.32
N THR A 117 -9.49 1.85 11.38
CA THR A 117 -9.05 3.20 11.80
C THR A 117 -7.74 3.13 12.60
N VAL A 118 -7.09 4.27 12.77
CA VAL A 118 -5.91 4.41 13.66
C VAL A 118 -6.25 4.04 15.10
N GLY A 119 -7.50 4.27 15.53
CA GLY A 119 -7.99 3.87 16.85
C GLY A 119 -8.20 2.36 17.04
N GLY A 120 -8.06 1.57 15.97
CA GLY A 120 -8.26 0.12 16.00
C GLY A 120 -9.70 -0.32 15.70
N ASP A 121 -10.59 0.60 15.37
CA ASP A 121 -11.99 0.29 15.09
C ASP A 121 -12.16 -0.23 13.66
N ARG A 122 -12.93 -1.31 13.49
CA ARG A 122 -13.42 -1.77 12.18
C ARG A 122 -14.82 -1.20 11.94
N VAL A 123 -14.94 -0.40 10.90
CA VAL A 123 -16.19 0.30 10.57
C VAL A 123 -16.49 0.13 9.08
N ILE A 124 -17.78 -0.08 8.76
CA ILE A 124 -18.27 -0.10 7.39
C ILE A 124 -18.99 1.22 7.12
N PHE A 125 -18.44 2.04 6.25
CA PHE A 125 -19.10 3.21 5.70
C PHE A 125 -19.98 2.77 4.53
N LYS A 126 -21.30 2.84 4.72
CA LYS A 126 -22.27 2.40 3.72
C LYS A 126 -22.72 3.52 2.82
N GLY A 127 -22.95 3.20 1.55
CA GLY A 127 -23.52 4.13 0.59
C GLY A 127 -22.64 5.36 0.32
N ILE A 128 -21.33 5.23 0.42
CA ILE A 128 -20.39 6.29 0.02
C ILE A 128 -20.64 6.62 -1.44
N GLN A 129 -20.82 7.90 -1.75
CA GLN A 129 -21.02 8.37 -3.11
C GLN A 129 -19.67 8.58 -3.80
N ALA A 130 -19.64 8.44 -5.13
CA ALA A 130 -18.46 8.81 -5.91
C ALA A 130 -18.08 10.27 -5.67
N GLY A 131 -16.80 10.55 -5.48
CA GLY A 131 -16.30 11.89 -5.16
C GLY A 131 -16.34 12.25 -3.67
N SER A 132 -16.66 11.32 -2.79
CA SER A 132 -16.74 11.57 -1.34
C SER A 132 -15.42 11.32 -0.63
N PHE A 133 -15.21 12.06 0.47
CA PHE A 133 -14.12 11.84 1.41
C PHE A 133 -14.63 11.12 2.66
N ILE A 134 -13.80 10.24 3.22
CA ILE A 134 -14.03 9.60 4.51
C ILE A 134 -13.17 10.31 5.55
N PRO A 135 -13.74 11.20 6.40
CA PRO A 135 -12.98 12.12 7.26
C PRO A 135 -12.52 11.45 8.57
N VAL A 136 -11.99 10.25 8.48
CA VAL A 136 -11.37 9.54 9.60
C VAL A 136 -9.96 9.11 9.21
N GLN A 137 -9.10 8.95 10.22
CA GLN A 137 -7.74 8.45 10.01
C GLN A 137 -7.78 6.94 9.83
N VAL A 138 -7.43 6.46 8.63
CA VAL A 138 -7.52 5.07 8.22
C VAL A 138 -6.13 4.45 8.10
N LEU A 139 -5.97 3.22 8.60
CA LEU A 139 -4.77 2.40 8.40
C LEU A 139 -4.93 1.44 7.23
N ARG A 140 -6.14 0.88 7.04
CA ARG A 140 -6.37 -0.20 6.10
C ARG A 140 -7.79 -0.17 5.54
N VAL A 141 -7.93 -0.53 4.27
CA VAL A 141 -9.20 -0.82 3.63
C VAL A 141 -9.32 -2.32 3.45
N ALA A 142 -10.42 -2.92 3.91
CA ALA A 142 -10.66 -4.37 3.77
C ALA A 142 -11.08 -4.73 2.33
N VAL A 143 -10.84 -5.98 1.94
CA VAL A 143 -11.24 -6.50 0.62
C VAL A 143 -12.74 -6.77 0.49
N LYS A 144 -13.50 -6.68 1.58
CA LYS A 144 -14.93 -6.94 1.60
C LYS A 144 -15.69 -5.99 0.66
N GLY A 145 -16.50 -6.56 -0.22
CA GLY A 145 -17.23 -5.80 -1.23
C GLY A 145 -16.39 -5.42 -2.45
N SER A 146 -15.11 -5.83 -2.51
CA SER A 146 -14.17 -5.53 -3.60
C SER A 146 -14.12 -4.03 -3.93
N PRO A 147 -13.83 -3.16 -2.95
CA PRO A 147 -13.83 -1.72 -3.18
C PRO A 147 -12.75 -1.33 -4.21
N THR A 148 -13.08 -0.36 -5.06
CA THR A 148 -12.23 0.15 -6.14
C THR A 148 -12.12 1.67 -6.09
N ASP A 149 -11.19 2.23 -6.87
CA ASP A 149 -11.05 3.67 -7.05
C ASP A 149 -10.94 4.44 -5.72
N ILE A 150 -10.16 3.90 -4.79
CA ILE A 150 -9.91 4.52 -3.49
C ILE A 150 -8.51 5.13 -3.49
N ILE A 151 -8.42 6.39 -3.10
CA ILE A 151 -7.16 7.12 -2.96
C ILE A 151 -6.97 7.48 -1.48
N ALA A 152 -5.82 7.15 -0.95
CA ALA A 152 -5.37 7.59 0.37
C ALA A 152 -4.64 8.93 0.24
N LEU A 153 -4.91 9.84 1.18
CA LEU A 153 -4.43 11.23 1.17
C LEU A 153 -3.79 11.59 2.52
N TRP A 154 -2.60 12.25 2.48
CA TRP A 154 -1.85 12.75 3.65
C TRP A 154 -1.56 14.22 3.60
#